data_2f611f2b21127b95a485e4c87759ddab
#
_entry.id   2f611f2b21127b95a485e4c87759ddab
#
_cell.length_a   1.000
_cell.length_b   1.000
_cell.length_c   1.000
_cell.angle_alpha   90.00
_cell.angle_beta   90.00
_cell.angle_gamma   90.00
#
_symmetry.space_group_name_H-M   'P 1'
#
loop_
_entity.id
_entity.type
_entity.pdbx_description
1 polymer ?
#
loop_
_entity_poly.entity_id
_entity_poly.type
_entity_poly.pdbx_seq_one_letter_code
_entity_poly.pdbx_strand_id
1 'polypeptide(L)'
;MSYLISKFFDEDQIKKIKSSYKYCTWNDGLESYTPKPGCVGHDIKKNLQTNLTNSEILYEGMDQNAEFLAYTIARSTRDPLITRTPTGGYYRCHYDHWQIGDFSTTIFLNDSDTYAGGELCLWIDNKEERFKLDPGWGITYETGTCHMVSEVVSGERDAVVFWTKSWIRDMKDLYEARYWDMMAKRYEEQTKCVYTDLKEFSENLESQFREKSYRIKRKYLRIDD
;
A
#
# COMPACT_ATOMS: atom_id res chain seq x y z
N MET A 1 12.13 3.01 -7.01
CA MET A 1 11.48 3.53 -5.77
C MET A 1 10.93 2.32 -5.06
N SER A 2 11.43 2.02 -3.86
CA SER A 2 11.15 0.78 -3.13
C SER A 2 9.80 0.78 -2.40
N TYR A 3 9.18 1.95 -2.26
CA TYR A 3 7.85 2.15 -1.70
C TYR A 3 7.18 3.40 -2.28
N LEU A 4 5.87 3.50 -2.11
CA LEU A 4 5.05 4.67 -2.43
C LEU A 4 4.36 5.16 -1.16
N ILE A 5 4.40 6.46 -0.90
CA ILE A 5 3.54 7.13 0.07
C ILE A 5 2.49 7.92 -0.70
N SER A 6 1.21 7.66 -0.43
CA SER A 6 0.11 8.38 -1.09
C SER A 6 -1.08 8.53 -0.15
N LYS A 7 -1.98 9.49 -0.45
CA LYS A 7 -3.18 9.75 0.32
C LYS A 7 -4.35 8.93 -0.23
N PHE A 8 -4.93 8.06 0.60
CA PHE A 8 -6.05 7.19 0.26
C PHE A 8 -7.39 7.75 0.71
N PHE A 9 -7.44 8.45 1.86
CA PHE A 9 -8.68 8.94 2.45
C PHE A 9 -8.55 10.39 2.88
N ASP A 10 -9.61 11.15 2.70
CA ASP A 10 -9.77 12.48 3.28
C ASP A 10 -10.29 12.39 4.73
N GLU A 11 -10.43 13.54 5.39
CA GLU A 11 -10.87 13.60 6.79
C GLU A 11 -12.28 13.06 7.01
N ASP A 12 -13.20 13.27 6.07
CA ASP A 12 -14.59 12.82 6.19
C ASP A 12 -14.69 11.31 5.95
N GLN A 13 -13.89 10.77 5.04
CA GLN A 13 -13.76 9.34 4.83
C GLN A 13 -13.16 8.66 6.07
N ILE A 14 -12.13 9.24 6.70
CA ILE A 14 -11.55 8.73 7.96
C ILE A 14 -12.61 8.71 9.09
N LYS A 15 -13.40 9.76 9.25
CA LYS A 15 -14.49 9.80 10.24
C LYS A 15 -15.52 8.68 10.00
N LYS A 16 -15.91 8.45 8.74
CA LYS A 16 -16.82 7.37 8.36
C LYS A 16 -16.23 6.00 8.63
N ILE A 17 -14.95 5.76 8.27
CA ILE A 17 -14.23 4.52 8.55
C ILE A 17 -14.20 4.24 10.06
N LYS A 18 -13.78 5.22 10.87
CA LYS A 18 -13.74 5.09 12.33
C LYS A 18 -15.11 4.81 12.94
N SER A 19 -16.15 5.42 12.43
CA SER A 19 -17.52 5.19 12.87
C SER A 19 -18.00 3.76 12.56
N SER A 20 -17.60 3.20 11.41
CA SER A 20 -18.03 1.88 10.95
C SER A 20 -17.45 0.73 11.77
N TYR A 21 -16.23 0.85 12.29
CA TYR A 21 -15.66 -0.20 13.14
C TYR A 21 -15.81 0.04 14.65
N LYS A 22 -16.44 1.14 15.05
CA LYS A 22 -16.68 1.43 16.48
C LYS A 22 -17.46 0.32 17.19
N TYR A 23 -18.36 -0.34 16.49
CA TYR A 23 -19.22 -1.39 17.02
C TYR A 23 -18.86 -2.77 16.48
N CYS A 24 -17.77 -2.92 15.75
CA CYS A 24 -17.32 -4.22 15.27
C CYS A 24 -16.75 -5.07 16.41
N THR A 25 -16.88 -6.38 16.26
CA THR A 25 -16.18 -7.32 17.13
C THR A 25 -14.70 -7.35 16.74
N TRP A 26 -13.83 -7.16 17.73
CA TRP A 26 -12.40 -7.25 17.56
C TRP A 26 -11.92 -8.66 17.91
N ASN A 27 -11.24 -9.28 16.98
CA ASN A 27 -10.63 -10.60 17.13
C ASN A 27 -9.15 -10.46 17.43
N ASP A 28 -8.55 -11.52 17.98
CA ASP A 28 -7.09 -11.58 18.16
C ASP A 28 -6.40 -11.53 16.79
N GLY A 29 -5.39 -10.68 16.68
CA GLY A 29 -4.60 -10.55 15.45
C GLY A 29 -3.90 -11.83 15.03
N LEU A 30 -3.73 -12.80 15.92
CA LEU A 30 -3.19 -14.12 15.61
C LEU A 30 -4.05 -14.94 14.65
N GLU A 31 -5.34 -14.63 14.48
CA GLU A 31 -6.19 -15.33 13.49
C GLU A 31 -5.65 -15.20 12.05
N SER A 32 -4.97 -14.10 11.75
CA SER A 32 -4.30 -13.88 10.44
C SER A 32 -2.81 -14.25 10.43
N TYR A 33 -2.31 -14.92 11.49
CA TYR A 33 -0.92 -15.31 11.63
C TYR A 33 -0.78 -16.82 11.68
N THR A 34 0.14 -17.37 10.89
CA THR A 34 0.50 -18.79 10.98
C THR A 34 1.80 -18.93 11.77
N PRO A 35 1.76 -19.44 13.02
CA PRO A 35 2.97 -19.60 13.83
C PRO A 35 3.98 -20.53 13.17
N LYS A 36 5.25 -20.14 13.20
CA LYS A 36 6.33 -21.06 12.85
C LYS A 36 6.48 -22.12 13.98
N PRO A 37 6.87 -23.37 13.67
CA PRO A 37 7.13 -24.37 14.69
C PRO A 37 8.10 -23.83 15.77
N GLY A 38 7.71 -23.95 17.05
CA GLY A 38 8.51 -23.49 18.19
C GLY A 38 8.36 -22.02 18.57
N CYS A 39 7.55 -21.23 17.85
CA CYS A 39 7.26 -19.84 18.21
C CYS A 39 5.93 -19.72 18.95
N VAL A 40 5.89 -18.94 20.04
CA VAL A 40 4.65 -18.52 20.70
C VAL A 40 4.08 -17.34 19.92
N GLY A 41 2.84 -17.47 19.40
CA GLY A 41 2.26 -16.45 18.51
C GLY A 41 2.25 -15.05 19.11
N HIS A 42 1.90 -14.90 20.40
CA HIS A 42 1.87 -13.60 21.09
C HIS A 42 3.26 -12.98 21.31
N ASP A 43 4.35 -13.75 21.24
CA ASP A 43 5.72 -13.18 21.26
C ASP A 43 6.07 -12.49 19.92
N ILE A 44 5.31 -12.79 18.87
CA ILE A 44 5.52 -12.23 17.54
C ILE A 44 4.50 -11.14 17.24
N LYS A 45 3.21 -11.37 17.55
CA LYS A 45 2.11 -10.48 17.19
C LYS A 45 1.17 -10.29 18.37
N LYS A 46 0.95 -9.03 18.77
CA LYS A 46 0.06 -8.64 19.85
C LYS A 46 -0.75 -7.43 19.41
N ASN A 47 -1.81 -7.67 18.66
CA ASN A 47 -2.77 -6.67 18.20
C ASN A 47 -4.15 -7.30 18.03
N LEU A 48 -5.13 -6.48 17.72
CA LEU A 48 -6.49 -6.88 17.38
C LEU A 48 -6.75 -6.64 15.90
N GLN A 49 -7.74 -7.33 15.35
CA GLN A 49 -8.17 -7.16 13.97
C GLN A 49 -9.67 -7.27 13.81
N THR A 50 -10.22 -6.60 12.80
CA THR A 50 -11.64 -6.71 12.41
C THR A 50 -11.80 -6.46 10.92
N ASN A 51 -12.88 -6.98 10.34
CA ASN A 51 -13.32 -6.65 8.99
C ASN A 51 -14.54 -5.74 9.07
N LEU A 52 -14.66 -4.78 8.16
CA LEU A 52 -15.87 -3.97 8.05
C LEU A 52 -16.98 -4.76 7.39
N THR A 53 -18.19 -4.65 7.92
CA THR A 53 -19.40 -5.23 7.31
C THR A 53 -19.69 -4.58 5.95
N ASN A 54 -19.42 -3.26 5.84
CA ASN A 54 -19.45 -2.53 4.58
C ASN A 54 -18.07 -1.93 4.33
N SER A 55 -17.31 -2.53 3.42
CA SER A 55 -15.94 -2.13 3.04
C SER A 55 -15.90 -1.24 1.81
N GLU A 56 -17.03 -0.84 1.22
CA GLU A 56 -17.07 -0.01 -0.02
C GLU A 56 -16.20 1.24 0.09
N ILE A 57 -16.28 1.95 1.21
CA ILE A 57 -15.46 3.15 1.44
C ILE A 57 -13.95 2.89 1.36
N LEU A 58 -13.50 1.69 1.75
CA LEU A 58 -12.08 1.31 1.66
C LEU A 58 -11.68 1.09 0.20
N TYR A 59 -12.55 0.41 -0.58
CA TYR A 59 -12.30 0.19 -2.01
C TYR A 59 -12.36 1.48 -2.81
N GLU A 60 -13.29 2.39 -2.51
CA GLU A 60 -13.35 3.71 -3.15
C GLU A 60 -12.02 4.46 -3.02
N GLY A 61 -11.41 4.48 -1.83
CA GLY A 61 -10.12 5.14 -1.61
C GLY A 61 -8.98 4.50 -2.41
N MET A 62 -9.02 3.17 -2.58
CA MET A 62 -8.04 2.46 -3.39
C MET A 62 -8.23 2.72 -4.88
N ASP A 63 -9.47 2.65 -5.38
CA ASP A 63 -9.80 2.79 -6.80
C ASP A 63 -9.62 4.23 -7.30
N GLN A 64 -9.76 5.22 -6.42
CA GLN A 64 -9.55 6.63 -6.72
C GLN A 64 -8.10 7.08 -6.58
N ASN A 65 -7.22 6.28 -5.99
CA ASN A 65 -5.82 6.62 -5.80
C ASN A 65 -4.99 6.32 -7.06
N ALA A 66 -4.89 7.32 -7.95
CA ALA A 66 -4.18 7.18 -9.22
C ALA A 66 -2.68 6.85 -9.05
N GLU A 67 -2.04 7.34 -7.97
CA GLU A 67 -0.63 7.05 -7.69
C GLU A 67 -0.44 5.60 -7.27
N PHE A 68 -1.32 5.09 -6.41
CA PHE A 68 -1.35 3.70 -5.99
C PHE A 68 -1.59 2.76 -7.18
N LEU A 69 -2.60 3.06 -8.02
CA LEU A 69 -2.93 2.25 -9.20
C LEU A 69 -1.77 2.23 -10.21
N ALA A 70 -1.13 3.39 -10.44
CA ALA A 70 0.05 3.46 -11.32
C ALA A 70 1.26 2.73 -10.74
N TYR A 71 1.45 2.80 -9.41
CA TYR A 71 2.56 2.13 -8.73
C TYR A 71 2.40 0.62 -8.72
N THR A 72 1.22 0.11 -8.44
CA THR A 72 0.98 -1.34 -8.31
C THR A 72 0.62 -2.01 -9.63
N ILE A 73 0.13 -1.25 -10.64
CA ILE A 73 -0.54 -1.79 -11.83
C ILE A 73 -1.54 -2.87 -11.39
N ALA A 74 -2.41 -2.47 -10.45
CA ALA A 74 -3.29 -3.37 -9.70
C ALA A 74 -4.21 -4.19 -10.60
N ARG A 75 -4.24 -5.49 -10.37
CA ARG A 75 -5.20 -6.44 -10.94
C ARG A 75 -6.36 -6.71 -9.98
N SER A 76 -6.03 -6.96 -8.73
CA SER A 76 -7.00 -7.21 -7.67
C SER A 76 -6.41 -6.87 -6.31
N THR A 77 -7.27 -6.45 -5.42
CA THR A 77 -6.94 -6.19 -4.02
C THR A 77 -7.65 -7.22 -3.14
N ARG A 78 -6.95 -7.75 -2.15
CA ARG A 78 -7.53 -8.65 -1.15
C ARG A 78 -8.33 -7.83 -0.15
N ASP A 79 -9.34 -8.46 0.49
CA ASP A 79 -10.21 -7.80 1.46
C ASP A 79 -9.41 -7.04 2.52
N PRO A 80 -9.66 -5.73 2.69
CA PRO A 80 -8.95 -4.90 3.64
C PRO A 80 -9.27 -5.34 5.08
N LEU A 81 -8.23 -5.33 5.91
CA LEU A 81 -8.30 -5.66 7.32
C LEU A 81 -8.03 -4.40 8.15
N ILE A 82 -8.90 -4.08 9.10
CA ILE A 82 -8.62 -3.06 10.11
C ILE A 82 -7.83 -3.72 11.24
N THR A 83 -6.69 -3.15 11.57
CA THR A 83 -5.85 -3.59 12.68
C THR A 83 -5.81 -2.54 13.76
N ARG A 84 -5.84 -2.95 15.02
CA ARG A 84 -5.72 -2.12 16.21
C ARG A 84 -4.57 -2.63 17.07
N THR A 85 -3.62 -1.78 17.32
CA THR A 85 -2.48 -2.07 18.19
C THR A 85 -2.59 -1.18 19.44
N PRO A 86 -3.05 -1.72 20.57
CA PRO A 86 -3.17 -0.98 21.83
C PRO A 86 -1.81 -0.80 22.49
N THR A 87 -1.76 -0.02 23.57
CA THR A 87 -0.56 0.11 24.42
C THR A 87 0.02 -1.26 24.80
N GLY A 88 1.32 -1.44 24.61
CA GLY A 88 2.06 -2.70 24.79
C GLY A 88 1.85 -3.71 23.66
N GLY A 89 1.15 -3.32 22.60
CA GLY A 89 0.98 -4.13 21.39
C GLY A 89 2.08 -3.88 20.36
N TYR A 90 2.28 -4.84 19.48
CA TYR A 90 3.32 -4.82 18.44
C TYR A 90 3.09 -5.90 17.39
N TYR A 91 3.86 -5.84 16.31
CA TYR A 91 4.07 -6.97 15.38
C TYR A 91 5.55 -7.02 15.02
N ARG A 92 6.25 -8.05 15.48
CA ARG A 92 7.70 -8.22 15.28
C ARG A 92 8.06 -8.38 13.80
N CYS A 93 9.36 -8.27 13.50
CA CYS A 93 9.88 -8.39 12.15
C CYS A 93 9.41 -9.68 11.48
N HIS A 94 8.81 -9.56 10.32
CA HIS A 94 8.28 -10.64 9.52
C HIS A 94 8.25 -10.29 8.04
N TYR A 95 7.92 -11.27 7.23
CA TYR A 95 7.58 -11.13 5.81
C TYR A 95 6.15 -11.57 5.63
N ASP A 96 5.38 -10.84 4.86
CA ASP A 96 4.08 -11.29 4.43
C ASP A 96 4.21 -12.52 3.51
N HIS A 97 3.21 -13.39 3.54
CA HIS A 97 3.26 -14.60 2.75
C HIS A 97 3.13 -14.27 1.25
N TRP A 98 4.05 -14.76 0.43
CA TRP A 98 4.16 -14.45 -1.00
C TRP A 98 2.88 -14.73 -1.83
N GLN A 99 1.95 -15.58 -1.34
CA GLN A 99 0.70 -15.88 -2.04
C GLN A 99 -0.41 -14.84 -1.82
N ILE A 100 -0.26 -13.94 -0.84
CA ILE A 100 -1.34 -12.99 -0.52
C ILE A 100 -1.39 -11.79 -1.46
N GLY A 101 -0.27 -11.41 -2.08
CA GLY A 101 -0.18 -10.30 -3.01
C GLY A 101 1.25 -10.02 -3.43
N ASP A 102 1.43 -9.12 -4.37
CA ASP A 102 2.72 -8.59 -4.82
C ASP A 102 3.12 -7.34 -4.03
N PHE A 103 2.11 -6.62 -3.51
CA PHE A 103 2.27 -5.41 -2.71
C PHE A 103 1.49 -5.50 -1.42
N SER A 104 2.11 -5.04 -0.33
CA SER A 104 1.49 -4.81 0.98
C SER A 104 1.27 -3.31 1.15
N THR A 105 0.10 -2.92 1.65
CA THR A 105 -0.24 -1.52 1.91
C THR A 105 -0.72 -1.36 3.34
N THR A 106 -0.22 -0.34 4.03
CA THR A 106 -0.67 0.07 5.36
C THR A 106 -1.13 1.53 5.31
N ILE A 107 -2.39 1.81 5.65
CA ILE A 107 -2.95 3.17 5.74
C ILE A 107 -3.18 3.50 7.20
N PHE A 108 -2.66 4.64 7.67
CA PHE A 108 -2.80 5.08 9.05
C PHE A 108 -4.17 5.74 9.26
N LEU A 109 -4.79 5.47 10.40
CA LEU A 109 -6.13 5.99 10.73
C LEU A 109 -6.13 6.96 11.92
N ASN A 110 -5.12 6.94 12.79
CA ASN A 110 -5.02 7.83 13.96
C ASN A 110 -4.02 8.94 13.70
N ASP A 111 -4.28 10.11 14.31
CA ASP A 111 -3.31 11.20 14.31
C ASP A 111 -2.02 10.75 14.99
N SER A 112 -0.89 11.10 14.39
CA SER A 112 0.43 10.61 14.78
C SER A 112 0.87 11.05 16.18
N ASP A 113 0.26 12.10 16.73
CA ASP A 113 0.50 12.63 18.06
C ASP A 113 -0.39 12.00 19.17
N THR A 114 -1.42 11.21 18.79
CA THR A 114 -2.35 10.57 19.74
C THR A 114 -1.83 9.27 20.34
N TYR A 115 -0.70 8.76 19.86
CA TYR A 115 -0.04 7.56 20.38
C TYR A 115 1.48 7.68 20.27
N ALA A 116 2.23 6.99 21.12
CA ALA A 116 3.70 6.91 21.07
C ALA A 116 4.16 5.51 20.65
N GLY A 117 5.24 5.43 19.89
CA GLY A 117 5.64 4.18 19.23
C GLY A 117 4.73 3.82 18.07
N GLY A 118 4.60 2.54 17.75
CA GLY A 118 3.69 2.02 16.72
C GLY A 118 4.09 2.40 15.29
N GLU A 119 5.34 2.76 15.05
CA GLU A 119 5.85 3.01 13.70
C GLU A 119 5.79 1.72 12.86
N LEU A 120 5.43 1.85 11.59
CA LEU A 120 5.73 0.83 10.59
C LEU A 120 7.19 0.96 10.20
N CYS A 121 7.97 -0.08 10.45
CA CYS A 121 9.38 -0.11 10.10
C CYS A 121 9.58 -1.07 8.91
N LEU A 122 10.25 -0.59 7.86
CA LEU A 122 10.61 -1.36 6.67
C LEU A 122 12.13 -1.47 6.57
N TRP A 123 12.63 -2.66 6.22
CA TRP A 123 14.05 -2.84 5.89
C TRP A 123 14.26 -2.73 4.39
N ILE A 124 14.79 -1.59 3.94
CA ILE A 124 15.03 -1.25 2.55
C ILE A 124 16.51 -0.94 2.35
N ASP A 125 17.14 -1.59 1.38
CA ASP A 125 18.56 -1.42 1.07
C ASP A 125 19.49 -1.52 2.30
N ASN A 126 19.21 -2.52 3.17
CA ASN A 126 19.90 -2.77 4.44
C ASN A 126 19.79 -1.63 5.48
N LYS A 127 18.78 -0.78 5.36
CA LYS A 127 18.45 0.27 6.33
C LYS A 127 17.05 0.11 6.84
N GLU A 128 16.86 0.40 8.12
CA GLU A 128 15.54 0.50 8.70
C GLU A 128 14.98 1.90 8.46
N GLU A 129 13.82 1.96 7.78
CA GLU A 129 13.05 3.18 7.61
C GLU A 129 11.77 3.08 8.43
N ARG A 130 11.44 4.15 9.16
CA ARG A 130 10.31 4.22 10.08
C ARG A 130 9.27 5.19 9.60
N PHE A 131 8.01 4.76 9.61
CA PHE A 131 6.88 5.53 9.11
C PHE A 131 5.78 5.64 10.16
N LYS A 132 5.35 6.87 10.36
CA LYS A 132 4.20 7.23 11.18
C LYS A 132 3.52 8.40 10.48
N LEU A 133 2.58 8.07 9.60
CA LEU A 133 1.93 9.03 8.70
C LEU A 133 0.65 9.58 9.32
N ASP A 134 0.20 10.71 8.79
CA ASP A 134 -1.08 11.31 9.15
C ASP A 134 -2.26 10.44 8.71
N PRO A 135 -3.45 10.59 9.33
CA PRO A 135 -4.63 9.82 8.97
C PRO A 135 -4.97 9.94 7.48
N GLY A 136 -5.28 8.79 6.88
CA GLY A 136 -5.60 8.70 5.45
C GLY A 136 -4.41 8.56 4.53
N TRP A 137 -3.19 8.78 5.03
CA TRP A 137 -1.98 8.47 4.28
C TRP A 137 -1.57 7.01 4.46
N GLY A 138 -1.10 6.42 3.38
CA GLY A 138 -0.65 5.04 3.36
C GLY A 138 0.71 4.87 2.70
N ILE A 139 1.35 3.76 3.04
CA ILE A 139 2.58 3.31 2.42
C ILE A 139 2.36 1.96 1.76
N THR A 140 2.74 1.86 0.49
CA THR A 140 2.68 0.64 -0.34
C THR A 140 4.10 0.20 -0.67
N TYR A 141 4.42 -1.06 -0.40
CA TYR A 141 5.74 -1.66 -0.61
C TYR A 141 5.60 -3.11 -1.09
N GLU A 142 6.69 -3.69 -1.61
CA GLU A 142 6.68 -5.08 -2.07
C GLU A 142 6.45 -6.04 -0.91
N THR A 143 5.55 -7.01 -1.07
CA THR A 143 5.14 -7.97 -0.03
C THR A 143 6.32 -8.75 0.58
N GLY A 144 7.40 -8.98 -0.19
CA GLY A 144 8.63 -9.61 0.28
C GLY A 144 9.53 -8.72 1.16
N THR A 145 9.16 -7.46 1.42
CA THR A 145 9.95 -6.56 2.29
C THR A 145 9.82 -6.99 3.75
N CYS A 146 10.96 -7.13 4.44
CA CYS A 146 10.96 -7.35 5.89
C CYS A 146 10.38 -6.11 6.58
N HIS A 147 9.41 -6.32 7.46
CA HIS A 147 8.75 -5.20 8.14
C HIS A 147 8.26 -5.57 9.54
N MET A 148 8.00 -4.56 10.35
CA MET A 148 7.40 -4.71 11.67
C MET A 148 6.54 -3.50 12.05
N VAL A 149 5.69 -3.65 13.05
CA VAL A 149 5.10 -2.56 13.80
C VAL A 149 5.79 -2.50 15.16
N SER A 150 6.46 -1.37 15.45
CA SER A 150 7.11 -1.16 16.73
C SER A 150 6.09 -1.16 17.88
N GLU A 151 6.54 -1.37 19.11
CA GLU A 151 5.64 -1.37 20.25
C GLU A 151 4.96 -0.02 20.42
N VAL A 152 3.64 -0.04 20.62
CA VAL A 152 2.87 1.13 21.01
C VAL A 152 3.11 1.37 22.50
N VAL A 153 3.82 2.43 22.83
CA VAL A 153 4.21 2.77 24.19
C VAL A 153 3.04 3.39 24.96
N SER A 154 2.22 4.18 24.28
CA SER A 154 0.99 4.78 24.85
C SER A 154 0.00 5.09 23.74
N GLY A 155 -1.29 5.14 24.08
CA GLY A 155 -2.38 5.36 23.14
C GLY A 155 -2.74 4.08 22.37
N GLU A 156 -3.28 4.26 21.16
CA GLU A 156 -3.77 3.19 20.31
C GLU A 156 -3.50 3.52 18.85
N ARG A 157 -2.98 2.57 18.09
CA ARG A 157 -2.73 2.68 16.66
C ARG A 157 -3.72 1.85 15.86
N ASP A 158 -4.56 2.49 15.08
CA ASP A 158 -5.42 1.85 14.09
C ASP A 158 -4.85 2.02 12.68
N ALA A 159 -4.97 0.98 11.86
CA ALA A 159 -4.56 1.01 10.46
C ALA A 159 -5.43 0.10 9.59
N VAL A 160 -5.60 0.45 8.32
CA VAL A 160 -6.08 -0.47 7.28
C VAL A 160 -4.86 -1.15 6.68
N VAL A 161 -4.91 -2.48 6.56
CA VAL A 161 -3.90 -3.25 5.85
C VAL A 161 -4.56 -4.08 4.75
N PHE A 162 -3.94 -4.16 3.59
CA PHE A 162 -4.41 -4.98 2.48
C PHE A 162 -3.26 -5.34 1.54
N TRP A 163 -3.53 -6.30 0.67
CA TRP A 163 -2.55 -6.83 -0.29
C TRP A 163 -3.10 -6.75 -1.70
N THR A 164 -2.23 -6.35 -2.62
CA THR A 164 -2.59 -6.13 -4.02
C THR A 164 -1.81 -7.07 -4.91
N LYS A 165 -2.50 -7.74 -5.84
CA LYS A 165 -1.88 -8.47 -6.94
C LYS A 165 -1.74 -7.54 -8.14
N SER A 166 -0.54 -7.51 -8.73
CA SER A 166 -0.27 -6.79 -9.96
C SER A 166 -0.70 -7.60 -11.19
N TRP A 167 -1.01 -6.90 -12.28
CA TRP A 167 -1.07 -7.52 -13.59
C TRP A 167 0.31 -8.02 -14.05
N ILE A 168 1.37 -7.29 -13.71
CA ILE A 168 2.73 -7.62 -14.10
C ILE A 168 3.40 -8.38 -12.96
N ARG A 169 3.68 -9.66 -13.18
CA ARG A 169 4.28 -10.57 -12.18
C ARG A 169 5.80 -10.48 -12.11
N ASP A 170 6.44 -10.14 -13.23
CA ASP A 170 7.89 -9.94 -13.26
C ASP A 170 8.24 -8.54 -12.79
N MET A 171 9.04 -8.44 -11.74
CA MET A 171 9.39 -7.15 -11.12
C MET A 171 10.23 -6.28 -12.05
N LYS A 172 11.06 -6.85 -12.90
CA LYS A 172 11.83 -6.09 -13.89
C LYS A 172 10.91 -5.45 -14.92
N ASP A 173 9.97 -6.22 -15.47
CA ASP A 173 8.95 -5.73 -16.40
C ASP A 173 8.06 -4.65 -15.73
N LEU A 174 7.73 -4.84 -14.43
CA LEU A 174 6.96 -3.86 -13.66
C LEU A 174 7.72 -2.52 -13.50
N TYR A 175 8.98 -2.57 -13.11
CA TYR A 175 9.81 -1.37 -12.99
C TYR A 175 10.02 -0.68 -14.34
N GLU A 176 10.21 -1.43 -15.40
CA GLU A 176 10.35 -0.89 -16.74
C GLU A 176 9.05 -0.23 -17.22
N ALA A 177 7.89 -0.87 -17.00
CA ALA A 177 6.59 -0.27 -17.35
C ALA A 177 6.35 1.03 -16.58
N ARG A 178 6.61 1.06 -15.27
CA ARG A 178 6.51 2.28 -14.45
C ARG A 178 7.44 3.39 -14.93
N TYR A 179 8.66 3.03 -15.30
CA TYR A 179 9.62 3.99 -15.83
C TYR A 179 9.09 4.67 -17.09
N TRP A 180 8.55 3.90 -18.03
CA TRP A 180 8.00 4.43 -19.26
C TRP A 180 6.72 5.26 -19.04
N ASP A 181 5.85 4.85 -18.13
CA ASP A 181 4.66 5.64 -17.73
C ASP A 181 5.07 6.98 -17.10
N MET A 182 6.06 6.96 -16.21
CA MET A 182 6.59 8.19 -15.59
C MET A 182 7.19 9.13 -16.64
N MET A 183 7.95 8.59 -17.59
CA MET A 183 8.52 9.39 -18.68
C MET A 183 7.42 9.99 -19.56
N ALA A 184 6.40 9.21 -19.91
CA ALA A 184 5.27 9.70 -20.69
C ALA A 184 4.56 10.86 -19.96
N LYS A 185 4.25 10.69 -18.67
CA LYS A 185 3.61 11.72 -17.85
C LYS A 185 4.46 12.99 -17.76
N ARG A 186 5.78 12.85 -17.58
CA ARG A 186 6.70 14.00 -17.53
C ARG A 186 6.67 14.80 -18.83
N TYR A 187 6.63 14.13 -19.99
CA TYR A 187 6.55 14.81 -21.28
C TYR A 187 5.17 15.38 -21.54
N GLU A 188 4.08 14.74 -21.12
CA GLU A 188 2.74 15.29 -21.15
C GLU A 188 2.63 16.60 -20.36
N GLU A 189 3.24 16.69 -19.19
CA GLU A 189 3.29 17.89 -18.37
C GLU A 189 4.12 19.01 -19.03
N GLN A 190 5.23 18.66 -19.68
CA GLN A 190 6.07 19.61 -20.43
C GLN A 190 5.36 20.18 -21.66
N THR A 191 4.57 19.38 -22.39
CA THR A 191 3.81 19.84 -23.56
C THR A 191 2.77 20.90 -23.22
N LYS A 192 2.24 20.89 -22.00
CA LYS A 192 1.31 21.94 -21.53
C LYS A 192 1.97 23.31 -21.35
N CYS A 193 3.30 23.35 -21.28
CA CYS A 193 4.08 24.55 -20.94
C CYS A 193 4.91 25.11 -22.10
N VAL A 194 4.96 24.49 -23.28
CA VAL A 194 5.95 24.79 -24.33
C VAL A 194 5.30 25.41 -25.58
N TYR A 195 6.03 26.34 -26.18
CA TYR A 195 5.73 26.98 -27.49
C TYR A 195 5.60 25.96 -28.63
N THR A 196 4.80 26.27 -29.62
CA THR A 196 4.28 25.44 -30.71
C THR A 196 5.29 24.50 -31.39
N ASP A 197 6.54 24.88 -31.54
CA ASP A 197 7.53 24.14 -32.33
C ASP A 197 8.10 22.91 -31.61
N LEU A 198 8.03 22.89 -30.27
CA LEU A 198 8.45 21.74 -29.46
C LEU A 198 7.29 20.84 -29.05
N LYS A 199 6.05 21.27 -29.28
CA LYS A 199 4.86 20.55 -28.86
C LYS A 199 4.72 19.22 -29.61
N GLU A 200 4.83 19.25 -30.94
CA GLU A 200 4.74 18.03 -31.77
C GLU A 200 5.83 17.01 -31.42
N PHE A 201 7.06 17.48 -31.17
CA PHE A 201 8.17 16.62 -30.74
C PHE A 201 7.89 15.98 -29.40
N SER A 202 7.35 16.73 -28.43
CA SER A 202 7.04 16.21 -27.09
C SER A 202 5.86 15.26 -27.10
N GLU A 203 4.81 15.53 -27.89
CA GLU A 203 3.66 14.62 -28.08
C GLU A 203 4.10 13.29 -28.71
N ASN A 204 5.06 13.34 -29.65
CA ASN A 204 5.61 12.14 -30.27
C ASN A 204 6.41 11.30 -29.27
N LEU A 205 7.25 11.94 -28.43
CA LEU A 205 7.99 11.24 -27.38
C LEU A 205 7.06 10.63 -26.31
N GLU A 206 6.04 11.37 -25.89
CA GLU A 206 5.02 10.84 -24.96
C GLU A 206 4.36 9.58 -25.55
N SER A 207 3.93 9.63 -26.80
CA SER A 207 3.32 8.49 -27.48
C SER A 207 4.25 7.28 -27.54
N GLN A 208 5.54 7.48 -27.84
CA GLN A 208 6.54 6.40 -27.88
C GLN A 208 6.75 5.77 -26.49
N PHE A 209 6.77 6.56 -25.41
CA PHE A 209 6.91 6.04 -24.06
C PHE A 209 5.67 5.27 -23.61
N ARG A 210 4.47 5.76 -23.92
CA ARG A 210 3.21 5.04 -23.68
C ARG A 210 3.18 3.72 -24.43
N GLU A 211 3.63 3.68 -25.67
CA GLU A 211 3.72 2.45 -26.45
C GLU A 211 4.66 1.42 -25.81
N LYS A 212 5.83 1.84 -25.30
CA LYS A 212 6.77 0.94 -24.62
C LYS A 212 6.15 0.33 -23.36
N SER A 213 5.54 1.15 -22.50
CA SER A 213 4.82 0.66 -21.32
C SER A 213 3.69 -0.29 -21.72
N TYR A 214 2.88 0.08 -22.71
CA TYR A 214 1.77 -0.73 -23.19
C TYR A 214 2.21 -2.10 -23.72
N ARG A 215 3.33 -2.18 -24.45
CA ARG A 215 3.88 -3.44 -24.95
C ARG A 215 4.25 -4.38 -23.81
N ILE A 216 4.79 -3.86 -22.72
CA ILE A 216 5.11 -4.65 -21.52
C ILE A 216 3.83 -5.14 -20.87
N LYS A 217 2.88 -4.25 -20.58
CA LYS A 217 1.59 -4.58 -19.95
C LYS A 217 0.83 -5.64 -20.75
N ARG A 218 0.86 -5.55 -22.09
CA ARG A 218 0.18 -6.48 -22.99
C ARG A 218 0.70 -7.92 -22.91
N LYS A 219 1.94 -8.16 -22.48
CA LYS A 219 2.45 -9.53 -22.26
C LYS A 219 1.60 -10.29 -21.24
N TYR A 220 0.99 -9.57 -20.28
CA TYR A 220 0.27 -10.12 -19.13
C TYR A 220 -1.24 -10.14 -19.29
N LEU A 221 -1.80 -9.41 -20.27
CA LEU A 221 -3.24 -9.37 -20.54
C LEU A 221 -3.81 -10.62 -21.21
N ARG A 222 -2.96 -11.54 -21.68
CA ARG A 222 -3.37 -12.74 -22.45
C ARG A 222 -3.46 -14.02 -21.62
N ILE A 223 -3.34 -13.95 -20.31
CA ILE A 223 -3.16 -15.15 -19.47
C ILE A 223 -4.49 -15.65 -18.87
N ASP A 224 -5.58 -14.93 -19.08
CA ASP A 224 -6.88 -15.24 -18.45
C ASP A 224 -8.04 -15.35 -19.46
N ASP A 225 -7.77 -15.70 -20.73
CA ASP A 225 -8.80 -16.12 -21.69
C ASP A 225 -9.03 -17.65 -21.62
#